data_972d8a472d9ce9fc387de4a1d27adcc6
#
_entry.id   972d8a472d9ce9fc387de4a1d27adcc6
#
_cell.length_a   1.000
_cell.length_b   1.000
_cell.length_c   1.000
_cell.angle_alpha   90.00
_cell.angle_beta   90.00
_cell.angle_gamma   90.00
#
_symmetry.space_group_name_H-M   'P 1'
#
loop_
_entity.id
_entity.type
_entity.pdbx_description
1 polymer ?
#
loop_
_entity_poly.entity_id
_entity_poly.type
_entity_poly.pdbx_seq_one_letter_code
_entity_poly.pdbx_strand_id
1 'polypeptide(L)'
;ASLWLNPRRHFAVLTGLSGAGKTLLARAYGKALWRHQPSPEEGLCTIPVQPSWHDPSCLLGYKNPLAEESDFVRTEFLKFLLLASGNPNKPYTVVLDEMNLSHPEQYLAPLLSAMETGDDIVLHSEVDEICGVPPSIPYPENLVIIGTVNMDETTHGLSDKVLDRASVIDFWD
;
A
#
# COMPACT_ATOMS: atom_id res chain seq x y z
N ALA A 1 -8.21 -15.38 -4.83
CA ALA A 1 -7.88 -16.49 -3.89
C ALA A 1 -6.38 -16.68 -3.75
N SER A 2 -5.57 -16.61 -4.84
CA SER A 2 -4.13 -16.87 -4.78
C SER A 2 -3.33 -15.86 -3.93
N LEU A 3 -3.76 -14.62 -3.85
CA LEU A 3 -3.09 -13.58 -3.05
C LEU A 3 -3.05 -13.90 -1.54
N TRP A 4 -4.01 -14.67 -1.04
CA TRP A 4 -4.08 -15.08 0.37
C TRP A 4 -3.37 -16.40 0.67
N LEU A 5 -2.86 -17.10 -0.35
CA LEU A 5 -2.13 -18.35 -0.17
C LEU A 5 -0.70 -18.16 0.31
N ASN A 6 -0.13 -16.96 0.13
CA ASN A 6 1.17 -16.61 0.67
C ASN A 6 1.01 -15.46 1.68
N PRO A 7 1.06 -15.73 2.99
CA PRO A 7 0.81 -14.74 4.03
C PRO A 7 1.82 -13.57 4.05
N ARG A 8 2.95 -13.71 3.35
CA ARG A 8 3.99 -12.67 3.27
C ARG A 8 3.97 -11.89 1.95
N ARG A 9 3.11 -12.25 0.98
CA ARG A 9 3.09 -11.64 -0.37
C ARG A 9 1.70 -11.23 -0.79
N HIS A 10 1.03 -10.43 0.04
CA HIS A 10 -0.28 -9.86 -0.30
C HIS A 10 -0.13 -8.61 -1.17
N PHE A 11 0.68 -8.71 -2.24
CA PHE A 11 0.93 -7.65 -3.19
C PHE A 11 0.66 -8.12 -4.61
N ALA A 12 -0.18 -7.40 -5.35
CA ALA A 12 -0.48 -7.64 -6.75
C ALA A 12 -0.24 -6.39 -7.58
N VAL A 13 0.13 -6.57 -8.83
CA VAL A 13 0.26 -5.50 -9.81
C VAL A 13 -0.58 -5.84 -11.02
N LEU A 14 -1.49 -4.93 -11.39
CA LEU A 14 -2.32 -5.03 -12.59
C LEU A 14 -1.69 -4.15 -13.67
N THR A 15 -1.16 -4.75 -14.73
CA THR A 15 -0.51 -4.05 -15.84
C THR A 15 -1.41 -4.04 -17.08
N GLY A 16 -1.21 -3.10 -17.98
CA GLY A 16 -1.93 -3.02 -19.25
C GLY A 16 -2.19 -1.59 -19.70
N LEU A 17 -2.89 -1.45 -20.82
CA LEU A 17 -3.20 -0.16 -21.42
C LEU A 17 -4.06 0.73 -20.51
N SER A 18 -3.95 2.04 -20.69
CA SER A 18 -4.84 2.99 -20.01
C SER A 18 -6.30 2.71 -20.42
N GLY A 19 -7.21 2.81 -19.45
CA GLY A 19 -8.64 2.54 -19.71
C GLY A 19 -9.05 1.07 -19.71
N ALA A 20 -8.14 0.08 -19.54
CA ALA A 20 -8.46 -1.35 -19.53
C ALA A 20 -9.25 -1.81 -18.27
N GLY A 21 -9.62 -0.90 -17.35
CA GLY A 21 -10.45 -1.23 -16.19
C GLY A 21 -9.69 -1.77 -14.98
N LYS A 22 -8.35 -1.69 -14.95
CA LYS A 22 -7.50 -2.19 -13.85
C LYS A 22 -7.92 -1.68 -12.48
N THR A 23 -8.07 -0.37 -12.33
CA THR A 23 -8.49 0.27 -11.07
C THR A 23 -9.90 -0.15 -10.66
N LEU A 24 -10.82 -0.30 -11.64
CA LEU A 24 -12.17 -0.77 -11.38
C LEU A 24 -12.15 -2.21 -10.83
N LEU A 25 -11.35 -3.10 -11.42
CA LEU A 25 -11.21 -4.47 -10.94
C LEU A 25 -10.60 -4.54 -9.54
N ALA A 26 -9.52 -3.77 -9.28
CA ALA A 26 -8.88 -3.69 -7.96
C ALA A 26 -9.88 -3.26 -6.87
N ARG A 27 -10.67 -2.22 -7.16
CA ARG A 27 -11.72 -1.73 -6.25
C ARG A 27 -12.85 -2.74 -6.07
N ALA A 28 -13.29 -3.38 -7.14
CA ALA A 28 -14.32 -4.42 -7.08
C ALA A 28 -13.87 -5.61 -6.22
N TYR A 29 -12.60 -5.99 -6.31
CA TYR A 29 -11.99 -7.02 -5.46
C TYR A 29 -12.06 -6.63 -3.97
N GLY A 30 -11.60 -5.43 -3.60
CA GLY A 30 -11.64 -4.95 -2.21
C GLY A 30 -13.08 -4.91 -1.65
N LYS A 31 -14.03 -4.39 -2.42
CA LYS A 31 -15.46 -4.39 -2.03
C LYS A 31 -16.03 -5.80 -1.87
N ALA A 32 -15.64 -6.73 -2.74
CA ALA A 32 -16.11 -8.11 -2.68
C ALA A 32 -15.67 -8.84 -1.39
N LEU A 33 -14.48 -8.51 -0.85
CA LEU A 33 -14.02 -9.05 0.44
C LEU A 33 -14.90 -8.59 1.61
N TRP A 34 -15.48 -7.41 1.51
CA TRP A 34 -16.33 -6.80 2.54
C TRP A 34 -17.84 -6.90 2.26
N ARG A 35 -18.25 -7.66 1.27
CA ARG A 35 -19.67 -7.76 0.83
C ARG A 35 -20.67 -8.13 1.94
N HIS A 36 -20.20 -8.79 3.00
CA HIS A 36 -21.04 -9.20 4.14
C HIS A 36 -20.92 -8.25 5.34
N GLN A 37 -20.16 -7.17 5.23
CA GLN A 37 -20.02 -6.13 6.26
C GLN A 37 -21.01 -4.99 6.00
N PRO A 38 -21.44 -4.26 7.06
CA PRO A 38 -22.39 -3.15 6.91
C PRO A 38 -21.88 -2.02 6.00
N SER A 39 -20.56 -1.80 5.96
CA SER A 39 -19.90 -0.73 5.19
C SER A 39 -18.79 -1.31 4.34
N PRO A 40 -19.05 -1.80 3.13
CA PRO A 40 -18.04 -2.40 2.26
C PRO A 40 -16.89 -1.46 1.87
N GLU A 41 -17.10 -0.16 1.96
CA GLU A 41 -16.08 0.85 1.64
C GLU A 41 -15.00 0.97 2.72
N GLU A 42 -15.28 0.59 3.98
CA GLU A 42 -14.32 0.70 5.09
C GLU A 42 -13.10 -0.22 4.91
N GLY A 43 -13.23 -1.29 4.17
CA GLY A 43 -12.14 -2.23 3.87
C GLY A 43 -11.33 -1.89 2.63
N LEU A 44 -11.61 -0.76 1.98
CA LEU A 44 -10.96 -0.36 0.73
C LEU A 44 -10.45 1.08 0.81
N CYS A 45 -9.16 1.26 0.57
CA CYS A 45 -8.53 2.56 0.39
C CYS A 45 -7.97 2.65 -1.03
N THR A 46 -8.27 3.73 -1.76
CA THR A 46 -7.71 3.97 -3.11
C THR A 46 -6.88 5.24 -3.07
N ILE A 47 -5.62 5.13 -3.41
CA ILE A 47 -4.63 6.21 -3.30
C ILE A 47 -4.01 6.45 -4.68
N PRO A 48 -4.24 7.62 -5.29
CA PRO A 48 -3.55 7.99 -6.51
C PRO A 48 -2.08 8.33 -6.21
N VAL A 49 -1.18 7.64 -6.89
CA VAL A 49 0.26 7.92 -6.77
C VAL A 49 0.60 9.21 -7.51
N GLN A 50 1.50 10.00 -6.94
CA GLN A 50 1.92 11.26 -7.54
C GLN A 50 3.35 11.18 -8.05
N PRO A 51 3.70 11.88 -9.15
CA PRO A 51 5.06 11.89 -9.70
C PRO A 51 6.13 12.41 -8.74
N SER A 52 5.71 13.17 -7.71
CA SER A 52 6.59 13.74 -6.69
C SER A 52 6.95 12.77 -5.55
N TRP A 53 6.51 11.53 -5.59
CA TRP A 53 6.79 10.57 -4.52
C TRP A 53 8.17 9.96 -4.67
N HIS A 54 9.12 10.38 -3.81
CA HIS A 54 10.53 9.96 -3.90
C HIS A 54 11.01 9.18 -2.67
N ASP A 55 10.23 9.16 -1.59
CA ASP A 55 10.58 8.50 -0.34
C ASP A 55 9.35 7.96 0.40
N PRO A 56 9.53 7.09 1.42
CA PRO A 56 8.44 6.45 2.15
C PRO A 56 7.52 7.41 2.92
N SER A 57 7.93 8.63 3.23
CA SER A 57 7.10 9.59 3.96
C SER A 57 5.82 9.97 3.22
N CYS A 58 5.84 9.85 1.88
CA CYS A 58 4.66 10.04 1.04
C CYS A 58 3.52 9.06 1.38
N LEU A 59 3.86 7.85 1.82
CA LEU A 59 2.91 6.84 2.28
C LEU A 59 2.79 6.77 3.80
N LEU A 60 3.92 6.71 4.50
CA LEU A 60 3.96 6.41 5.94
C LEU A 60 3.83 7.65 6.81
N GLY A 61 3.83 8.85 6.20
CA GLY A 61 3.83 10.09 6.95
C GLY A 61 5.19 10.40 7.57
N TYR A 62 5.24 11.42 8.39
CA TYR A 62 6.47 11.91 9.01
C TYR A 62 6.22 12.74 10.26
N LYS A 63 7.20 12.79 11.16
CA LYS A 63 7.21 13.71 12.29
C LYS A 63 7.37 15.14 11.78
N ASN A 64 6.48 16.03 12.17
CA ASN A 64 6.55 17.44 11.79
C ASN A 64 7.70 18.14 12.55
N PRO A 65 8.80 18.54 11.88
CA PRO A 65 9.94 19.13 12.55
C PRO A 65 9.71 20.57 13.02
N LEU A 66 8.62 21.21 12.57
CA LEU A 66 8.29 22.60 12.87
C LEU A 66 7.22 22.75 13.96
N ALA A 67 6.65 21.64 14.43
CA ALA A 67 5.67 21.68 15.50
C ALA A 67 6.34 21.93 16.86
N GLU A 68 5.77 22.81 17.68
CA GLU A 68 6.26 23.10 19.05
C GLU A 68 6.06 21.88 19.97
N GLU A 69 5.04 21.08 19.72
CA GLU A 69 4.80 19.77 20.36
C GLU A 69 5.05 18.64 19.35
N SER A 70 5.29 17.43 19.87
CA SER A 70 5.46 16.24 19.01
C SER A 70 4.20 16.02 18.17
N ASP A 71 4.29 16.30 16.89
CA ASP A 71 3.22 16.15 15.91
C ASP A 71 3.66 15.21 14.79
N PHE A 72 2.72 14.37 14.29
CA PHE A 72 2.97 13.42 13.23
C PHE A 72 1.93 13.58 12.11
N VAL A 73 2.42 13.91 10.92
CA VAL A 73 1.58 14.03 9.72
C VAL A 73 1.22 12.63 9.23
N ARG A 74 -0.02 12.22 9.44
CA ARG A 74 -0.54 10.92 9.02
C ARG A 74 -1.17 11.00 7.64
N THR A 75 -0.65 10.20 6.72
CA THR A 75 -1.23 10.02 5.38
C THR A 75 -2.48 9.14 5.44
N GLU A 76 -3.26 9.12 4.37
CA GLU A 76 -4.40 8.18 4.24
C GLU A 76 -3.94 6.72 4.26
N PHE A 77 -2.79 6.41 3.64
CA PHE A 77 -2.22 5.07 3.70
C PHE A 77 -1.87 4.65 5.13
N LEU A 78 -1.17 5.51 5.88
CA LEU A 78 -0.80 5.19 7.27
C LEU A 78 -2.02 4.98 8.16
N LYS A 79 -3.03 5.84 8.05
CA LYS A 79 -4.30 5.68 8.79
C LYS A 79 -4.93 4.31 8.51
N PHE A 80 -4.96 3.92 7.24
CA PHE A 80 -5.52 2.65 6.81
C PHE A 80 -4.66 1.44 7.23
N LEU A 81 -3.35 1.58 7.20
CA LEU A 81 -2.39 0.58 7.67
C LEU A 81 -2.56 0.31 9.17
N LEU A 82 -2.67 1.37 9.99
CA LEU A 82 -2.94 1.26 11.43
C LEU A 82 -4.32 0.64 11.71
N LEU A 83 -5.34 0.99 10.91
CA LEU A 83 -6.67 0.39 11.01
C LEU A 83 -6.63 -1.11 10.72
N ALA A 84 -5.91 -1.54 9.71
CA ALA A 84 -5.72 -2.96 9.37
C ALA A 84 -4.99 -3.70 10.51
N SER A 85 -3.91 -3.12 11.02
CA SER A 85 -3.15 -3.67 12.15
C SER A 85 -4.00 -3.85 13.41
N GLY A 86 -4.88 -2.88 13.71
CA GLY A 86 -5.80 -2.94 14.86
C GLY A 86 -6.99 -3.90 14.69
N ASN A 87 -7.23 -4.44 13.50
CA ASN A 87 -8.36 -5.32 13.19
C ASN A 87 -7.94 -6.59 12.41
N PRO A 88 -7.11 -7.46 12.97
CA PRO A 88 -6.47 -8.57 12.24
C PRO A 88 -7.45 -9.59 11.65
N ASN A 89 -8.68 -9.64 12.14
CA ASN A 89 -9.71 -10.59 11.67
C ASN A 89 -10.54 -10.06 10.48
N LYS A 90 -10.25 -8.85 9.98
CA LYS A 90 -10.96 -8.26 8.84
C LYS A 90 -9.99 -8.07 7.67
N PRO A 91 -10.37 -8.41 6.42
CA PRO A 91 -9.50 -8.19 5.27
C PRO A 91 -9.52 -6.72 4.86
N TYR A 92 -8.36 -6.15 4.52
CA TYR A 92 -8.22 -4.79 4.03
C TYR A 92 -7.53 -4.78 2.66
N THR A 93 -7.91 -3.83 1.81
CA THR A 93 -7.34 -3.67 0.47
C THR A 93 -6.93 -2.23 0.23
N VAL A 94 -5.68 -2.01 -0.11
CA VAL A 94 -5.18 -0.73 -0.63
C VAL A 94 -5.00 -0.85 -2.13
N VAL A 95 -5.52 0.12 -2.87
CA VAL A 95 -5.26 0.28 -4.30
C VAL A 95 -4.34 1.48 -4.49
N LEU A 96 -3.13 1.24 -5.00
CA LEU A 96 -2.19 2.28 -5.43
C LEU A 96 -2.43 2.51 -6.93
N ASP A 97 -3.14 3.58 -7.24
CA ASP A 97 -3.54 3.88 -8.61
C ASP A 97 -2.40 4.57 -9.36
N GLU A 98 -2.09 4.08 -10.56
CA GLU A 98 -0.98 4.52 -11.40
C GLU A 98 0.37 4.49 -10.66
N MET A 99 0.67 3.38 -9.99
CA MET A 99 1.82 3.26 -9.07
C MET A 99 3.17 3.54 -9.73
N ASN A 100 3.27 3.45 -11.05
CA ASN A 100 4.47 3.72 -11.83
C ASN A 100 4.60 5.17 -12.33
N LEU A 101 3.76 6.10 -11.86
CA LEU A 101 4.00 7.54 -12.04
C LEU A 101 5.24 8.03 -11.29
N SER A 102 5.67 7.29 -10.28
CA SER A 102 6.96 7.47 -9.60
C SER A 102 7.67 6.12 -9.47
N HIS A 103 8.74 6.04 -8.69
CA HIS A 103 9.54 4.85 -8.47
C HIS A 103 9.04 4.04 -7.27
N PRO A 104 8.26 2.95 -7.46
CA PRO A 104 7.67 2.19 -6.36
C PRO A 104 8.70 1.62 -5.38
N GLU A 105 9.88 1.25 -5.87
CA GLU A 105 10.98 0.74 -5.03
C GLU A 105 11.53 1.76 -4.04
N GLN A 106 11.23 3.05 -4.22
CA GLN A 106 11.62 4.12 -3.29
C GLN A 106 10.54 4.34 -2.23
N TYR A 107 9.32 4.69 -2.64
CA TYR A 107 8.28 5.03 -1.69
C TYR A 107 7.66 3.81 -0.97
N LEU A 108 7.76 2.59 -1.55
CA LEU A 108 7.35 1.33 -0.91
C LEU A 108 8.50 0.62 -0.17
N ALA A 109 9.71 1.16 -0.15
CA ALA A 109 10.89 0.46 0.36
C ALA A 109 10.70 -0.22 1.73
N PRO A 110 10.12 0.40 2.78
CA PRO A 110 9.91 -0.26 4.07
C PRO A 110 8.91 -1.42 3.99
N LEU A 111 7.86 -1.28 3.17
CA LEU A 111 6.85 -2.32 2.98
C LEU A 111 7.42 -3.52 2.22
N LEU A 112 8.19 -3.27 1.15
CA LEU A 112 8.87 -4.31 0.37
C LEU A 112 9.89 -5.05 1.23
N SER A 113 10.61 -4.35 2.11
CA SER A 113 11.54 -4.96 3.07
C SER A 113 10.79 -5.84 4.07
N ALA A 114 9.75 -5.33 4.70
CA ALA A 114 8.93 -6.08 5.66
C ALA A 114 8.32 -7.35 5.05
N MET A 115 7.86 -7.29 3.79
CA MET A 115 7.35 -8.46 3.06
C MET A 115 8.43 -9.53 2.84
N GLU A 116 9.69 -9.13 2.67
CA GLU A 116 10.81 -10.04 2.42
C GLU A 116 11.35 -10.65 3.70
N THR A 117 11.72 -9.80 4.67
CA THR A 117 12.43 -10.20 5.88
C THR A 117 11.48 -10.62 7.01
N GLY A 118 10.26 -10.09 7.02
CA GLY A 118 9.32 -10.23 8.14
C GLY A 118 9.62 -9.28 9.30
N ASP A 119 10.52 -8.31 9.10
CA ASP A 119 10.81 -7.26 10.07
C ASP A 119 9.65 -6.25 10.15
N ASP A 120 9.61 -5.50 11.25
CA ASP A 120 8.62 -4.44 11.43
C ASP A 120 8.84 -3.27 10.47
N ILE A 121 7.75 -2.64 10.05
CA ILE A 121 7.76 -1.37 9.34
C ILE A 121 8.06 -0.26 10.33
N VAL A 122 9.22 0.38 10.23
CA VAL A 122 9.60 1.52 11.07
C VAL A 122 8.88 2.77 10.60
N LEU A 123 8.15 3.43 11.51
CA LEU A 123 7.37 4.63 11.23
C LEU A 123 8.10 5.91 11.71
N HIS A 124 8.82 5.83 12.83
CA HIS A 124 9.66 6.91 13.36
C HIS A 124 10.71 6.36 14.35
N SER A 125 11.67 7.21 14.74
CA SER A 125 12.81 6.83 15.59
C SER A 125 12.60 7.09 17.08
N GLU A 126 11.46 7.67 17.48
CA GLU A 126 11.18 7.89 18.91
C GLU A 126 10.87 6.57 19.60
N VAL A 127 11.11 6.54 20.92
CA VAL A 127 10.85 5.34 21.74
C VAL A 127 9.36 5.18 22.01
N ASP A 128 8.67 6.29 22.25
CA ASP A 128 7.26 6.33 22.59
C ASP A 128 6.39 6.66 21.36
N GLU A 129 5.12 6.37 21.49
CA GLU A 129 4.11 6.70 20.47
C GLU A 129 3.98 8.22 20.28
N ILE A 130 3.86 8.66 19.02
CA ILE A 130 3.61 10.06 18.68
C ILE A 130 2.20 10.18 18.08
N CYS A 131 1.30 10.90 18.73
CA CYS A 131 -0.06 11.15 18.24
C CYS A 131 -0.83 9.90 17.78
N GLY A 132 -0.70 8.77 18.47
CA GLY A 132 -1.35 7.52 18.09
C GLY A 132 -0.61 6.76 16.97
N VAL A 133 0.66 7.10 16.69
CA VAL A 133 1.53 6.38 15.77
C VAL A 133 2.65 5.71 16.56
N PRO A 134 2.71 4.38 16.59
CA PRO A 134 3.79 3.65 17.26
C PRO A 134 5.11 3.78 16.50
N PRO A 135 6.27 3.51 17.13
CA PRO A 135 7.57 3.53 16.46
C PRO A 135 7.69 2.58 15.27
N SER A 136 7.10 1.42 15.39
CA SER A 136 7.05 0.41 14.33
C SER A 136 5.79 -0.46 14.43
N ILE A 137 5.44 -1.14 13.35
CA ILE A 137 4.36 -2.12 13.31
C ILE A 137 4.77 -3.32 12.45
N PRO A 138 4.33 -4.54 12.77
CA PRO A 138 4.48 -5.66 11.85
C PRO A 138 3.64 -5.41 10.58
N TYR A 139 4.08 -5.97 9.45
CA TYR A 139 3.26 -5.93 8.23
C TYR A 139 1.94 -6.69 8.49
N PRO A 140 0.76 -6.04 8.34
CA PRO A 140 -0.51 -6.69 8.63
C PRO A 140 -0.84 -7.79 7.62
N GLU A 141 -0.94 -9.04 8.07
CA GLU A 141 -1.26 -10.20 7.22
C GLU A 141 -2.66 -10.12 6.56
N ASN A 142 -3.52 -9.28 7.09
CA ASN A 142 -4.87 -9.02 6.60
C ASN A 142 -4.95 -7.86 5.59
N LEU A 143 -3.80 -7.29 5.19
CA LEU A 143 -3.71 -6.22 4.21
C LEU A 143 -3.23 -6.73 2.85
N VAL A 144 -4.00 -6.45 1.79
CA VAL A 144 -3.60 -6.65 0.40
C VAL A 144 -3.32 -5.31 -0.25
N ILE A 145 -2.19 -5.18 -0.91
CA ILE A 145 -1.86 -4.03 -1.76
C ILE A 145 -2.05 -4.44 -3.23
N ILE A 146 -2.77 -3.61 -3.99
CA ILE A 146 -2.95 -3.79 -5.44
C ILE A 146 -2.48 -2.52 -6.12
N GLY A 147 -1.39 -2.60 -6.88
CA GLY A 147 -0.93 -1.52 -7.73
C GLY A 147 -1.53 -1.61 -9.13
N THR A 148 -1.93 -0.49 -9.72
CA THR A 148 -2.24 -0.42 -11.14
C THR A 148 -1.09 0.25 -11.89
N VAL A 149 -0.77 -0.26 -13.07
CA VAL A 149 0.34 0.19 -13.92
C VAL A 149 -0.17 0.41 -15.33
N ASN A 150 0.05 1.61 -15.85
CA ASN A 150 -0.15 1.91 -17.25
C ASN A 150 1.16 1.64 -18.00
N MET A 151 1.07 0.90 -19.12
CA MET A 151 2.22 0.53 -19.95
C MET A 151 2.47 1.58 -21.04
N ASP A 152 2.31 2.86 -20.71
CA ASP A 152 2.52 3.97 -21.64
C ASP A 152 4.02 4.35 -21.65
N GLU A 153 4.51 4.94 -22.75
CA GLU A 153 5.93 5.31 -22.93
C GLU A 153 6.43 6.36 -21.91
N THR A 154 5.53 7.02 -21.20
CA THR A 154 5.84 8.12 -20.25
C THR A 154 5.98 7.66 -18.81
N THR A 155 5.79 6.38 -18.53
CA THR A 155 5.79 5.83 -17.15
C THR A 155 7.06 5.06 -16.83
N HIS A 156 7.40 4.98 -15.54
CA HIS A 156 8.56 4.22 -15.09
C HIS A 156 8.30 2.71 -15.15
N GLY A 157 9.30 1.95 -15.61
CA GLY A 157 9.27 0.50 -15.49
C GLY A 157 9.33 0.06 -14.02
N LEU A 158 8.76 -1.11 -13.72
CA LEU A 158 8.88 -1.70 -12.38
C LEU A 158 10.26 -2.37 -12.22
N SER A 159 10.91 -2.10 -11.10
CA SER A 159 12.18 -2.76 -10.77
C SER A 159 11.97 -4.21 -10.32
N ASP A 160 13.02 -5.04 -10.42
CA ASP A 160 13.02 -6.43 -9.94
C ASP A 160 12.62 -6.52 -8.46
N LYS A 161 13.00 -5.53 -7.65
CA LYS A 161 12.61 -5.47 -6.22
C LYS A 161 11.10 -5.47 -6.00
N VAL A 162 10.36 -4.87 -6.90
CA VAL A 162 8.88 -4.84 -6.89
C VAL A 162 8.33 -6.12 -7.48
N LEU A 163 8.84 -6.54 -8.65
CA LEU A 163 8.34 -7.70 -9.39
C LEU A 163 8.51 -9.01 -8.62
N ASP A 164 9.63 -9.18 -7.93
CA ASP A 164 9.91 -10.38 -7.11
C ASP A 164 8.94 -10.59 -5.95
N ARG A 165 8.27 -9.50 -5.52
CA ARG A 165 7.34 -9.50 -4.37
C ARG A 165 5.88 -9.41 -4.77
N ALA A 166 5.61 -9.06 -6.02
CA ALA A 166 4.27 -8.88 -6.55
C ALA A 166 3.80 -10.08 -7.38
N SER A 167 2.50 -10.34 -7.33
CA SER A 167 1.83 -11.16 -8.34
C SER A 167 1.41 -10.25 -9.49
N VAL A 168 2.07 -10.35 -10.63
CA VAL A 168 1.75 -9.54 -11.81
C VAL A 168 0.62 -10.18 -12.60
N ILE A 169 -0.37 -9.37 -12.97
CA ILE A 169 -1.51 -9.76 -13.79
C ILE A 169 -1.59 -8.79 -14.96
N ASP A 170 -1.36 -9.30 -16.15
CA ASP A 170 -1.37 -8.52 -17.37
C ASP A 170 -2.77 -8.49 -18.00
N PHE A 171 -3.22 -7.29 -18.34
CA PHE A 171 -4.45 -7.03 -19.08
C PHE A 171 -4.07 -6.74 -20.52
N TRP A 172 -4.02 -7.78 -21.34
CA TRP A 172 -3.88 -7.68 -22.80
C TRP A 172 -5.25 -7.88 -23.44
N ASP A 173 -5.54 -7.06 -24.46
CA ASP A 173 -6.69 -7.29 -25.35
C ASP A 173 -6.39 -8.40 -26.36
#